data_f0421e40d3fc1240e35d46af5e14b984
#
_entry.id   f0421e40d3fc1240e35d46af5e14b984
#
_cell.length_a   1.000
_cell.length_b   1.000
_cell.length_c   1.000
_cell.angle_alpha   90.00
_cell.angle_beta   90.00
_cell.angle_gamma   90.00
#
_symmetry.space_group_name_H-M   'P 1'
#
loop_
_entity.id
_entity.type
_entity.pdbx_description
1 polymer ?
#
loop_
_entity_poly.entity_id
_entity_poly.type
_entity_poly.pdbx_seq_one_letter_code
_entity_poly.pdbx_strand_id
1 'polypeptide(L)'
;YVFDRYMSTKYDLRRTTRSNYLYMYDHFVREGFGQRKIGEIKYSDVMYFYYYLLNEKDLQANTVDTIHTVLHPTFQLAVRDGIIRMNPSDGVMAEIKRKAGKNKGIRHALTVEQQRAFMNYTANNPVFYHWHPLFTVLLGTGCRIGEVIGLRWDDLDFEKRLISINHSVTYYAREGNKTRKSEFAVSLPKTEAGIRTVPMMDAVYEAFKEEYEVQKENGFNSTVIDGMTGFIFCNRFGNIHNPQTVNRTIKRILENYNAEEVINAKKERRQPVIIPNFSCHH
;
A
#
# COMPACT_ATOMS: atom_id res chain seq x y z
N TYR A 1 16.15 17.95 -16.68
CA TYR A 1 17.61 17.67 -16.72
C TYR A 1 18.20 17.40 -15.32
N VAL A 2 18.17 18.33 -14.35
CA VAL A 2 18.81 18.13 -13.01
C VAL A 2 18.17 16.96 -12.25
N PHE A 3 16.84 16.83 -12.29
CA PHE A 3 16.13 15.69 -11.71
C PHE A 3 16.56 14.36 -12.38
N ASP A 4 16.62 14.32 -13.70
CA ASP A 4 16.99 13.09 -14.40
C ASP A 4 18.44 12.70 -14.08
N ARG A 5 19.33 13.70 -13.94
CA ARG A 5 20.69 13.50 -13.43
C ARG A 5 20.68 13.01 -11.97
N TYR A 6 19.87 13.59 -11.10
CA TYR A 6 19.69 13.09 -9.72
C TYR A 6 19.23 11.62 -9.72
N MET A 7 18.24 11.27 -10.53
CA MET A 7 17.76 9.89 -10.62
C MET A 7 18.80 8.92 -11.18
N SER A 8 19.69 9.36 -12.08
CA SER A 8 20.77 8.53 -12.59
C SER A 8 21.84 8.22 -11.52
N THR A 9 21.98 9.04 -10.49
CA THR A 9 22.87 8.75 -9.34
C THR A 9 22.28 7.77 -8.33
N LYS A 10 20.99 7.41 -8.48
CA LYS A 10 20.21 6.58 -7.55
C LYS A 10 19.97 5.16 -8.10
N TYR A 11 21.05 4.46 -8.44
CA TYR A 11 20.99 3.10 -8.98
C TYR A 11 20.66 2.03 -7.92
N ASP A 12 20.84 2.35 -6.63
CA ASP A 12 20.60 1.47 -5.48
C ASP A 12 19.14 1.54 -4.92
N LEU A 13 18.31 2.43 -5.48
CA LEU A 13 16.92 2.56 -5.04
C LEU A 13 16.12 1.29 -5.35
N ARG A 14 15.30 0.87 -4.37
CA ARG A 14 14.29 -0.18 -4.63
C ARG A 14 13.34 0.25 -5.75
N ARG A 15 12.92 -0.70 -6.58
CA ARG A 15 12.02 -0.48 -7.73
C ARG A 15 10.78 0.36 -7.36
N THR A 16 10.13 0.04 -6.23
CA THR A 16 8.96 0.79 -5.73
C THR A 16 9.27 2.24 -5.37
N THR A 17 10.40 2.50 -4.72
CA THR A 17 10.82 3.86 -4.35
C THR A 17 11.16 4.66 -5.61
N ARG A 18 11.88 4.06 -6.55
CA ARG A 18 12.23 4.68 -7.83
C ARG A 18 10.98 5.03 -8.62
N SER A 19 10.05 4.08 -8.77
CA SER A 19 8.76 4.29 -9.45
C SER A 19 7.95 5.42 -8.80
N ASN A 20 7.91 5.49 -7.46
CA ASN A 20 7.21 6.55 -6.75
C ASN A 20 7.86 7.93 -6.99
N TYR A 21 9.19 8.03 -6.98
CA TYR A 21 9.90 9.28 -7.23
C TYR A 21 9.65 9.79 -8.64
N LEU A 22 9.72 8.91 -9.64
CA LEU A 22 9.40 9.24 -11.01
C LEU A 22 7.95 9.67 -11.17
N TYR A 23 7.02 8.94 -10.55
CA TYR A 23 5.61 9.30 -10.57
C TYR A 23 5.35 10.69 -9.98
N MET A 24 5.90 10.98 -8.79
CA MET A 24 5.71 12.27 -8.14
C MET A 24 6.28 13.43 -8.97
N TYR A 25 7.46 13.24 -9.53
CA TYR A 25 8.06 14.25 -10.38
C TYR A 25 7.32 14.43 -11.71
N ASP A 26 7.05 13.36 -12.43
CA ASP A 26 6.43 13.39 -13.75
C ASP A 26 4.99 13.93 -13.71
N HIS A 27 4.26 13.56 -12.65
CA HIS A 27 2.85 13.94 -12.56
C HIS A 27 2.63 15.35 -12.02
N PHE A 28 3.45 15.81 -11.07
CA PHE A 28 3.21 17.07 -10.39
C PHE A 28 4.21 18.17 -10.70
N VAL A 29 5.39 17.84 -11.21
CA VAL A 29 6.50 18.79 -11.35
C VAL A 29 6.91 19.01 -12.79
N ARG A 30 7.08 17.94 -13.59
CA ARG A 30 7.77 17.98 -14.90
C ARG A 30 7.17 18.99 -15.86
N GLU A 31 5.85 19.03 -16.01
CA GLU A 31 5.13 19.88 -16.98
C GLU A 31 4.72 21.24 -16.38
N GLY A 32 5.49 21.84 -15.57
CA GLY A 32 5.14 23.14 -14.98
C GLY A 32 6.34 23.71 -14.29
N PHE A 33 6.36 23.55 -12.98
CA PHE A 33 7.47 24.02 -12.16
C PHE A 33 8.83 23.50 -12.63
N GLY A 34 8.89 22.24 -13.11
CA GLY A 34 10.09 21.60 -13.60
C GLY A 34 10.66 22.12 -14.92
N GLN A 35 9.91 22.95 -15.66
CA GLN A 35 10.38 23.59 -16.90
C GLN A 35 11.15 24.89 -16.63
N ARG A 36 11.09 25.40 -15.40
CA ARG A 36 11.79 26.64 -15.04
C ARG A 36 13.30 26.38 -14.98
N LYS A 37 14.07 27.42 -15.33
CA LYS A 37 15.53 27.38 -15.17
C LYS A 37 15.88 27.32 -13.68
N ILE A 38 16.63 26.30 -13.27
CA ILE A 38 16.91 26.04 -11.87
C ILE A 38 17.63 27.21 -11.17
N GLY A 39 18.48 27.95 -11.92
CA GLY A 39 19.20 29.11 -11.40
C GLY A 39 18.32 30.33 -11.09
N GLU A 40 17.09 30.36 -11.62
CA GLU A 40 16.12 31.43 -11.41
C GLU A 40 15.12 31.11 -10.28
N ILE A 41 15.08 29.85 -9.82
CA ILE A 41 14.15 29.41 -8.78
C ILE A 41 14.60 29.93 -7.41
N LYS A 42 13.71 30.66 -6.75
CA LYS A 42 13.90 31.21 -5.40
C LYS A 42 13.06 30.44 -4.36
N TYR A 43 13.36 30.65 -3.09
CA TYR A 43 12.58 30.13 -1.95
C TYR A 43 11.06 30.41 -2.11
N SER A 44 10.72 31.65 -2.47
CA SER A 44 9.31 32.04 -2.69
C SER A 44 8.63 31.27 -3.82
N ASP A 45 9.35 30.88 -4.87
CA ASP A 45 8.80 30.09 -5.96
C ASP A 45 8.45 28.67 -5.53
N VAL A 46 9.33 28.04 -4.71
CA VAL A 46 9.06 26.73 -4.15
C VAL A 46 7.89 26.77 -3.17
N MET A 47 7.84 27.79 -2.32
CA MET A 47 6.73 28.02 -1.39
C MET A 47 5.41 28.20 -2.14
N TYR A 48 5.39 29.05 -3.16
CA TYR A 48 4.21 29.29 -4.00
C TYR A 48 3.75 28.00 -4.70
N PHE A 49 4.70 27.23 -5.24
CA PHE A 49 4.40 25.96 -5.88
C PHE A 49 3.75 24.96 -4.92
N TYR A 50 4.24 24.85 -3.67
CA TYR A 50 3.63 23.94 -2.69
C TYR A 50 2.25 24.41 -2.24
N TYR A 51 2.01 25.71 -2.11
CA TYR A 51 0.67 26.24 -1.87
C TYR A 51 -0.28 26.00 -3.05
N TYR A 52 0.20 26.10 -4.28
CA TYR A 52 -0.56 25.72 -5.46
C TYR A 52 -0.97 24.24 -5.41
N LEU A 53 -0.06 23.34 -5.04
CA LEU A 53 -0.37 21.92 -4.90
C LEU A 53 -1.42 21.64 -3.79
N LEU A 54 -1.36 22.38 -2.69
CA LEU A 54 -2.31 22.22 -1.58
C LEU A 54 -3.70 22.79 -1.93
N ASN A 55 -3.75 23.99 -2.48
CA ASN A 55 -5.00 24.75 -2.60
C ASN A 55 -5.69 24.52 -3.95
N GLU A 56 -4.94 24.48 -5.05
CA GLU A 56 -5.50 24.36 -6.40
C GLU A 56 -5.57 22.90 -6.88
N LYS A 57 -4.65 22.05 -6.40
CA LYS A 57 -4.65 20.60 -6.69
C LYS A 57 -5.25 19.76 -5.57
N ASP A 58 -5.69 20.38 -4.47
CA ASP A 58 -6.30 19.75 -3.29
C ASP A 58 -5.47 18.56 -2.75
N LEU A 59 -4.14 18.68 -2.81
CA LEU A 59 -3.27 17.64 -2.30
C LEU A 59 -3.12 17.73 -0.78
N GLN A 60 -3.07 16.59 -0.14
CA GLN A 60 -2.75 16.51 1.29
C GLN A 60 -1.28 16.91 1.54
N ALA A 61 -1.00 17.55 2.68
CA ALA A 61 0.35 17.96 3.06
C ALA A 61 1.39 16.81 3.03
N ASN A 62 0.97 15.58 3.33
CA ASN A 62 1.84 14.40 3.23
C ASN A 62 2.20 14.06 1.77
N THR A 63 1.33 14.33 0.81
CA THR A 63 1.64 14.14 -0.62
C THR A 63 2.64 15.20 -1.08
N VAL A 64 2.45 16.46 -0.65
CA VAL A 64 3.41 17.54 -0.92
C VAL A 64 4.77 17.27 -0.27
N ASP A 65 4.79 16.68 0.93
CA ASP A 65 6.02 16.23 1.59
C ASP A 65 6.74 15.11 0.79
N THR A 66 5.98 14.23 0.15
CA THR A 66 6.57 13.21 -0.75
C THR A 66 7.19 13.87 -2.00
N ILE A 67 6.54 14.89 -2.57
CA ILE A 67 7.10 15.68 -3.68
C ILE A 67 8.36 16.43 -3.23
N HIS A 68 8.36 17.00 -2.03
CA HIS A 68 9.53 17.64 -1.43
C HIS A 68 10.70 16.66 -1.25
N THR A 69 10.44 15.42 -0.85
CA THR A 69 11.44 14.36 -0.72
C THR A 69 12.18 14.05 -2.05
N VAL A 70 11.58 14.44 -3.17
CA VAL A 70 12.18 14.33 -4.51
C VAL A 70 12.86 15.63 -4.93
N LEU A 71 12.21 16.77 -4.73
CA LEU A 71 12.71 18.08 -5.16
C LEU A 71 13.90 18.57 -4.32
N HIS A 72 13.83 18.43 -2.99
CA HIS A 72 14.88 18.93 -2.10
C HIS A 72 16.26 18.33 -2.41
N PRO A 73 16.43 17.00 -2.54
CA PRO A 73 17.74 16.44 -2.88
C PRO A 73 18.13 16.73 -4.36
N THR A 74 17.16 16.98 -5.24
CA THR A 74 17.45 17.43 -6.62
C THR A 74 18.11 18.81 -6.59
N PHE A 75 17.56 19.77 -5.84
CA PHE A 75 18.19 21.07 -5.63
C PHE A 75 19.53 20.96 -4.90
N GLN A 76 19.61 20.05 -3.92
CA GLN A 76 20.87 19.81 -3.20
C GLN A 76 21.99 19.29 -4.12
N LEU A 77 21.65 18.45 -5.11
CA LEU A 77 22.60 18.05 -6.15
C LEU A 77 23.04 19.27 -6.97
N ALA A 78 22.13 20.13 -7.36
CA ALA A 78 22.47 21.34 -8.09
C ALA A 78 23.40 22.31 -7.32
N VAL A 79 23.25 22.38 -5.99
CA VAL A 79 24.17 23.11 -5.10
C VAL A 79 25.56 22.47 -5.13
N ARG A 80 25.64 21.15 -4.95
CA ARG A 80 26.90 20.40 -4.94
C ARG A 80 27.64 20.46 -6.29
N ASP A 81 26.88 20.50 -7.38
CA ASP A 81 27.41 20.65 -8.74
C ASP A 81 27.75 22.09 -9.11
N GLY A 82 27.56 23.07 -8.19
CA GLY A 82 27.85 24.49 -8.40
C GLY A 82 26.89 25.21 -9.35
N ILE A 83 25.75 24.60 -9.68
CA ILE A 83 24.74 25.17 -10.60
C ILE A 83 23.97 26.30 -9.91
N ILE A 84 23.68 26.14 -8.59
CA ILE A 84 23.04 27.14 -7.73
C ILE A 84 23.82 27.28 -6.44
N ARG A 85 23.72 28.46 -5.79
CA ARG A 85 24.48 28.74 -4.56
C ARG A 85 23.84 28.16 -3.30
N MET A 86 22.50 28.10 -3.26
CA MET A 86 21.71 27.68 -2.11
C MET A 86 20.53 26.82 -2.59
N ASN A 87 20.08 25.94 -1.73
CA ASN A 87 18.91 25.12 -2.01
C ASN A 87 17.62 25.94 -1.76
N PRO A 88 16.84 26.28 -2.80
CA PRO A 88 15.65 27.12 -2.64
C PRO A 88 14.51 26.43 -1.89
N SER A 89 14.62 25.14 -1.60
CA SER A 89 13.58 24.37 -0.87
C SER A 89 13.89 24.21 0.63
N ASP A 90 15.02 24.77 1.12
CA ASP A 90 15.39 24.71 2.52
C ASP A 90 14.34 25.39 3.41
N GLY A 91 13.84 24.67 4.42
CA GLY A 91 12.86 25.17 5.38
C GLY A 91 11.42 25.28 4.90
N VAL A 92 11.17 25.21 3.59
CA VAL A 92 9.81 25.39 3.00
C VAL A 92 8.82 24.38 3.58
N MET A 93 9.18 23.12 3.64
CA MET A 93 8.25 22.08 4.11
C MET A 93 7.97 22.17 5.63
N ALA A 94 8.93 22.66 6.40
CA ALA A 94 8.74 22.92 7.84
C ALA A 94 7.67 24.01 8.07
N GLU A 95 7.69 25.07 7.26
CA GLU A 95 6.67 26.14 7.33
C GLU A 95 5.28 25.62 6.91
N ILE A 96 5.20 24.84 5.86
CA ILE A 96 3.94 24.22 5.38
C ILE A 96 3.34 23.33 6.48
N LYS A 97 4.14 22.43 7.06
CA LYS A 97 3.67 21.51 8.13
C LYS A 97 3.21 22.27 9.39
N ARG A 98 3.85 23.37 9.73
CA ARG A 98 3.45 24.22 10.84
C ARG A 98 2.07 24.85 10.61
N LYS A 99 1.79 25.33 9.38
CA LYS A 99 0.50 25.97 9.01
C LYS A 99 -0.63 24.95 8.79
N ALA A 100 -0.32 23.81 8.21
CA ALA A 100 -1.32 22.77 7.93
C ALA A 100 -1.92 22.10 9.19
N GLY A 101 -1.34 22.36 10.37
CA GLY A 101 -1.77 21.73 11.62
C GLY A 101 -1.48 20.22 11.67
N LYS A 102 -1.66 19.63 12.84
CA LYS A 102 -1.49 18.16 13.05
C LYS A 102 -2.80 17.40 12.74
N ASN A 103 -3.41 17.61 11.59
CA ASN A 103 -4.53 16.76 11.18
C ASN A 103 -4.00 15.38 10.77
N LYS A 104 -3.52 14.63 11.75
CA LYS A 104 -3.36 13.18 11.61
C LYS A 104 -4.76 12.59 11.73
N GLY A 105 -5.32 12.08 10.66
CA GLY A 105 -6.52 11.27 10.73
C GLY A 105 -6.29 10.17 11.77
N ILE A 106 -7.10 10.16 12.82
CA ILE A 106 -7.03 9.14 13.87
C ILE A 106 -7.54 7.85 13.24
N ARG A 107 -6.68 6.85 13.14
CA ARG A 107 -7.09 5.52 12.73
C ARG A 107 -7.53 4.76 13.97
N HIS A 108 -8.76 4.27 13.93
CA HIS A 108 -9.30 3.44 15.00
C HIS A 108 -9.24 1.98 14.57
N ALA A 109 -8.77 1.11 15.45
CA ALA A 109 -8.90 -0.32 15.28
C ALA A 109 -10.39 -0.72 15.33
N LEU A 110 -10.74 -1.80 14.65
CA LEU A 110 -12.07 -2.40 14.78
C LEU A 110 -12.29 -2.88 16.23
N THR A 111 -13.49 -2.70 16.74
CA THR A 111 -13.90 -3.38 17.99
C THR A 111 -13.98 -4.89 17.72
N VAL A 112 -13.93 -5.69 18.78
CA VAL A 112 -14.11 -7.15 18.68
C VAL A 112 -15.44 -7.51 18.03
N GLU A 113 -16.49 -6.77 18.35
CA GLU A 113 -17.83 -6.95 17.77
C GLU A 113 -17.84 -6.66 16.26
N GLN A 114 -17.24 -5.54 15.84
CA GLN A 114 -17.10 -5.18 14.43
C GLN A 114 -16.26 -6.19 13.64
N GLN A 115 -15.16 -6.65 14.24
CA GLN A 115 -14.32 -7.68 13.63
C GLN A 115 -15.10 -9.00 13.46
N ARG A 116 -15.83 -9.44 14.49
CA ARG A 116 -16.67 -10.64 14.40
C ARG A 116 -17.75 -10.49 13.34
N ALA A 117 -18.41 -9.34 13.29
CA ALA A 117 -19.42 -9.06 12.28
C ALA A 117 -18.85 -9.13 10.86
N PHE A 118 -17.69 -8.52 10.63
CA PHE A 118 -16.98 -8.58 9.33
C PHE A 118 -16.63 -10.03 8.95
N MET A 119 -16.06 -10.79 9.87
CA MET A 119 -15.64 -12.17 9.61
C MET A 119 -16.83 -13.09 9.37
N ASN A 120 -17.89 -12.98 10.19
CA ASN A 120 -19.12 -13.76 10.00
C ASN A 120 -19.81 -13.43 8.66
N TYR A 121 -19.84 -12.14 8.28
CA TYR A 121 -20.42 -11.74 7.01
C TYR A 121 -19.63 -12.31 5.82
N THR A 122 -18.31 -12.21 5.85
CA THR A 122 -17.47 -12.76 4.79
C THR A 122 -17.57 -14.28 4.68
N ALA A 123 -17.63 -14.99 5.81
CA ALA A 123 -17.77 -16.44 5.82
C ALA A 123 -19.08 -16.95 5.19
N ASN A 124 -20.19 -16.22 5.44
CA ASN A 124 -21.54 -16.68 5.07
C ASN A 124 -22.13 -16.03 3.81
N ASN A 125 -21.44 -15.02 3.24
CA ASN A 125 -21.94 -14.34 2.07
C ASN A 125 -21.48 -15.05 0.77
N PRO A 126 -22.40 -15.47 -0.13
CA PRO A 126 -22.06 -16.24 -1.33
C PRO A 126 -21.18 -15.49 -2.34
N VAL A 127 -21.09 -14.15 -2.22
CA VAL A 127 -20.25 -13.32 -3.09
C VAL A 127 -18.85 -13.15 -2.52
N PHE A 128 -18.70 -13.12 -1.18
CA PHE A 128 -17.46 -12.75 -0.52
C PHE A 128 -16.75 -13.90 0.21
N TYR A 129 -17.35 -15.10 0.31
CA TYR A 129 -16.80 -16.23 1.07
C TYR A 129 -15.36 -16.59 0.68
N HIS A 130 -15.03 -16.50 -0.60
CA HIS A 130 -13.69 -16.80 -1.11
C HIS A 130 -12.59 -15.82 -0.65
N TRP A 131 -12.97 -14.68 -0.04
CA TRP A 131 -12.04 -13.76 0.60
C TRP A 131 -11.82 -14.08 2.08
N HIS A 132 -12.66 -14.93 2.65
CA HIS A 132 -12.64 -15.24 4.09
C HIS A 132 -11.29 -15.79 4.55
N PRO A 133 -10.64 -16.76 3.86
CA PRO A 133 -9.33 -17.27 4.25
C PRO A 133 -8.25 -16.17 4.26
N LEU A 134 -8.20 -15.30 3.25
CA LEU A 134 -7.25 -14.18 3.19
C LEU A 134 -7.44 -13.22 4.37
N PHE A 135 -8.69 -12.84 4.69
CA PHE A 135 -8.96 -11.95 5.81
C PHE A 135 -8.71 -12.61 7.17
N THR A 136 -8.97 -13.91 7.29
CA THR A 136 -8.63 -14.68 8.49
C THR A 136 -7.13 -14.67 8.76
N VAL A 137 -6.33 -14.91 7.73
CA VAL A 137 -4.86 -14.85 7.85
C VAL A 137 -4.40 -13.43 8.15
N LEU A 138 -4.93 -12.42 7.47
CA LEU A 138 -4.52 -11.03 7.66
C LEU A 138 -4.80 -10.55 9.09
N LEU A 139 -6.01 -10.79 9.61
CA LEU A 139 -6.42 -10.37 10.96
C LEU A 139 -5.80 -11.25 12.05
N GLY A 140 -5.68 -12.56 11.81
CA GLY A 140 -5.16 -13.51 12.81
C GLY A 140 -3.65 -13.45 12.98
N THR A 141 -2.90 -12.95 12.00
CA THR A 141 -1.44 -12.86 12.07
C THR A 141 -0.92 -11.44 12.29
N GLY A 142 -1.70 -10.41 11.98
CA GLY A 142 -1.24 -9.02 11.96
C GLY A 142 -0.13 -8.75 10.93
N CYS A 143 0.08 -9.64 9.96
CA CYS A 143 1.06 -9.45 8.90
C CYS A 143 0.65 -8.31 7.96
N ARG A 144 1.63 -7.66 7.33
CA ARG A 144 1.35 -6.64 6.32
C ARG A 144 0.71 -7.28 5.10
N ILE A 145 -0.17 -6.55 4.42
CA ILE A 145 -0.86 -7.09 3.24
C ILE A 145 0.11 -7.63 2.18
N GLY A 146 1.24 -6.97 1.95
CA GLY A 146 2.26 -7.45 1.00
C GLY A 146 2.93 -8.75 1.44
N GLU A 147 3.03 -9.01 2.74
CA GLU A 147 3.50 -10.28 3.31
C GLU A 147 2.44 -11.36 3.08
N VAL A 148 1.16 -11.09 3.40
CA VAL A 148 0.06 -12.06 3.28
C VAL A 148 -0.18 -12.47 1.82
N ILE A 149 -0.29 -11.53 0.88
CA ILE A 149 -0.48 -11.87 -0.54
C ILE A 149 0.76 -12.51 -1.17
N GLY A 150 1.93 -12.33 -0.54
CA GLY A 150 3.18 -12.95 -0.94
C GLY A 150 3.39 -14.35 -0.38
N LEU A 151 2.56 -14.84 0.56
CA LEU A 151 2.71 -16.17 1.15
C LEU A 151 2.61 -17.25 0.09
N ARG A 152 3.51 -18.23 0.21
CA ARG A 152 3.58 -19.43 -0.61
C ARG A 152 3.35 -20.67 0.28
N TRP A 153 2.95 -21.75 -0.34
CA TRP A 153 2.81 -23.02 0.39
C TRP A 153 4.11 -23.46 1.08
N ASP A 154 5.27 -23.18 0.46
CA ASP A 154 6.60 -23.46 1.03
C ASP A 154 6.95 -22.64 2.27
N ASP A 155 6.22 -21.57 2.55
CA ASP A 155 6.43 -20.71 3.73
C ASP A 155 5.68 -21.23 4.96
N LEU A 156 4.87 -22.30 4.81
CA LEU A 156 4.01 -22.86 5.85
C LEU A 156 4.56 -24.19 6.39
N ASP A 157 4.74 -24.26 7.70
CA ASP A 157 5.01 -25.51 8.42
C ASP A 157 3.74 -25.91 9.19
N PHE A 158 2.94 -26.80 8.59
CA PHE A 158 1.69 -27.28 9.20
C PHE A 158 1.90 -28.16 10.44
N GLU A 159 3.03 -28.86 10.55
CA GLU A 159 3.33 -29.70 11.71
C GLU A 159 3.63 -28.85 12.94
N LYS A 160 4.47 -27.82 12.76
CA LYS A 160 4.83 -26.89 13.84
C LYS A 160 3.86 -25.73 13.97
N ARG A 161 2.89 -25.61 13.05
CA ARG A 161 1.96 -24.48 12.95
C ARG A 161 2.66 -23.12 12.90
N LEU A 162 3.60 -22.99 11.98
CA LEU A 162 4.43 -21.79 11.82
C LEU A 162 4.35 -21.25 10.40
N ILE A 163 4.36 -19.92 10.27
CA ILE A 163 4.44 -19.17 9.03
C ILE A 163 5.79 -18.48 8.97
N SER A 164 6.58 -18.72 7.95
CA SER A 164 7.83 -18.02 7.70
C SER A 164 7.58 -16.72 6.92
N ILE A 165 7.80 -15.57 7.54
CA ILE A 165 7.73 -14.27 6.87
C ILE A 165 9.15 -13.85 6.49
N ASN A 166 9.55 -14.14 5.26
CA ASN A 166 10.91 -13.91 4.74
C ASN A 166 10.92 -13.01 3.50
N HIS A 167 9.76 -12.69 2.95
CA HIS A 167 9.59 -11.80 1.81
C HIS A 167 8.21 -11.13 1.84
N SER A 168 8.00 -10.23 0.91
CA SER A 168 6.70 -9.62 0.64
C SER A 168 6.55 -9.37 -0.86
N VAL A 169 5.32 -9.32 -1.35
CA VAL A 169 5.04 -8.91 -2.72
C VAL A 169 4.59 -7.45 -2.75
N THR A 170 5.17 -6.71 -3.68
CA THR A 170 4.83 -5.31 -3.93
C THR A 170 4.22 -5.16 -5.31
N TYR A 171 3.27 -4.22 -5.42
CA TYR A 171 2.61 -3.88 -6.68
C TYR A 171 2.88 -2.41 -7.00
N TYR A 172 3.52 -2.13 -8.13
CA TYR A 172 3.99 -0.78 -8.49
C TYR A 172 3.87 -0.53 -10.00
N ALA A 173 3.82 0.75 -10.39
CA ALA A 173 3.79 1.12 -11.79
C ALA A 173 5.15 0.86 -12.46
N ARG A 174 5.15 0.19 -13.62
CA ARG A 174 6.36 -0.08 -14.39
C ARG A 174 6.90 1.21 -15.00
N GLU A 175 8.22 1.40 -14.90
CA GLU A 175 8.92 2.54 -15.50
C GLU A 175 8.81 2.55 -17.04
N GLY A 176 8.77 3.74 -17.61
CA GLY A 176 8.86 3.94 -19.07
C GLY A 176 7.63 3.53 -19.87
N ASN A 177 6.54 3.13 -19.22
CA ASN A 177 5.33 2.70 -19.92
C ASN A 177 4.26 3.79 -19.90
N LYS A 178 4.00 4.43 -21.05
CA LYS A 178 2.91 5.41 -21.23
C LYS A 178 1.54 4.85 -20.85
N THR A 179 1.35 3.54 -20.88
CA THR A 179 0.10 2.85 -20.52
C THR A 179 -0.03 2.52 -19.04
N ARG A 180 0.93 2.94 -18.18
CA ARG A 180 0.92 2.73 -16.73
C ARG A 180 0.60 1.28 -16.31
N LYS A 181 1.14 0.30 -17.03
CA LYS A 181 1.03 -1.09 -16.60
C LYS A 181 1.75 -1.25 -15.26
N SER A 182 1.05 -1.79 -14.28
CA SER A 182 1.64 -2.14 -12.99
C SER A 182 2.10 -3.59 -13.02
N GLU A 183 3.12 -3.88 -12.24
CA GLU A 183 3.68 -5.22 -12.11
C GLU A 183 3.89 -5.60 -10.64
N PHE A 184 3.99 -6.89 -10.40
CA PHE A 184 4.37 -7.41 -9.10
C PHE A 184 5.88 -7.63 -9.04
N ALA A 185 6.45 -7.43 -7.85
CA ALA A 185 7.83 -7.83 -7.57
C ALA A 185 7.94 -8.38 -6.16
N VAL A 186 8.82 -9.34 -5.97
CA VAL A 186 9.22 -9.81 -4.65
C VAL A 186 10.16 -8.79 -4.02
N SER A 187 9.92 -8.46 -2.77
CA SER A 187 10.76 -7.58 -1.97
C SER A 187 11.23 -8.31 -0.72
N LEU A 188 12.53 -8.45 -0.58
CA LEU A 188 13.12 -8.97 0.65
C LEU A 188 13.01 -7.94 1.78
N PRO A 189 12.95 -8.37 3.05
CA PRO A 189 12.97 -7.48 4.20
C PRO A 189 14.16 -6.52 4.16
N LYS A 190 13.99 -5.33 4.73
CA LYS A 190 15.07 -4.32 4.79
C LYS A 190 16.10 -4.64 5.88
N THR A 191 15.70 -5.39 6.88
CA THR A 191 16.49 -5.75 8.06
C THR A 191 16.27 -7.22 8.41
N GLU A 192 17.20 -7.83 9.11
CA GLU A 192 17.06 -9.20 9.62
C GLU A 192 15.81 -9.38 10.51
N ALA A 193 15.46 -8.37 11.30
CA ALA A 193 14.24 -8.35 12.10
C ALA A 193 12.94 -8.41 11.27
N GLY A 194 13.03 -8.15 9.97
CA GLY A 194 11.92 -8.34 9.03
C GLY A 194 11.68 -9.80 8.67
N ILE A 195 12.68 -10.67 8.87
CA ILE A 195 12.56 -12.13 8.76
C ILE A 195 12.10 -12.65 10.11
N ARG A 196 10.93 -13.24 10.14
CA ARG A 196 10.32 -13.71 11.39
C ARG A 196 9.40 -14.89 11.15
N THR A 197 9.13 -15.62 12.20
CA THR A 197 8.14 -16.69 12.21
C THR A 197 6.92 -16.23 13.00
N VAL A 198 5.74 -16.55 12.50
CA VAL A 198 4.45 -16.23 13.12
C VAL A 198 3.70 -17.54 13.37
N PRO A 199 3.14 -17.77 14.58
CA PRO A 199 2.37 -18.97 14.87
C PRO A 199 1.02 -18.94 14.14
N MET A 200 0.56 -20.12 13.69
CA MET A 200 -0.80 -20.29 13.18
C MET A 200 -1.74 -20.56 14.34
N MET A 201 -2.56 -19.59 14.70
CA MET A 201 -3.71 -19.81 15.57
C MET A 201 -4.73 -20.73 14.86
N ASP A 202 -5.61 -21.39 15.60
CA ASP A 202 -6.53 -22.40 15.05
C ASP A 202 -7.30 -21.90 13.81
N ALA A 203 -7.87 -20.70 13.89
CA ALA A 203 -8.60 -20.12 12.77
C ALA A 203 -7.71 -19.92 11.52
N VAL A 204 -6.46 -19.51 11.70
CA VAL A 204 -5.49 -19.31 10.61
C VAL A 204 -5.08 -20.65 10.00
N TYR A 205 -4.85 -21.64 10.85
CA TYR A 205 -4.52 -23.00 10.42
C TYR A 205 -5.65 -23.62 9.58
N GLU A 206 -6.90 -23.52 10.04
CA GLU A 206 -8.05 -24.03 9.29
C GLU A 206 -8.29 -23.25 7.98
N ALA A 207 -8.07 -21.93 7.97
CA ALA A 207 -8.17 -21.13 6.77
C ALA A 207 -7.15 -21.57 5.69
N PHE A 208 -5.93 -21.90 6.07
CA PHE A 208 -4.95 -22.44 5.12
C PHE A 208 -5.31 -23.85 4.64
N LYS A 209 -5.86 -24.69 5.50
CA LYS A 209 -6.32 -26.03 5.10
C LYS A 209 -7.48 -25.94 4.10
N GLU A 210 -8.45 -25.10 4.38
CA GLU A 210 -9.58 -24.85 3.47
C GLU A 210 -9.07 -24.38 2.10
N GLU A 211 -8.19 -23.39 2.06
CA GLU A 211 -7.60 -22.89 0.82
C GLU A 211 -6.78 -23.97 0.09
N TYR A 212 -6.05 -24.81 0.83
CA TYR A 212 -5.29 -25.91 0.26
C TYR A 212 -6.20 -26.94 -0.45
N GLU A 213 -7.29 -27.37 0.20
CA GLU A 213 -8.22 -28.32 -0.40
C GLU A 213 -8.92 -27.72 -1.64
N VAL A 214 -9.29 -26.45 -1.59
CA VAL A 214 -9.85 -25.74 -2.75
C VAL A 214 -8.86 -25.74 -3.93
N GLN A 215 -7.58 -25.46 -3.68
CA GLN A 215 -6.57 -25.44 -4.75
C GLN A 215 -6.17 -26.86 -5.19
N LYS A 216 -6.24 -27.83 -4.33
CA LYS A 216 -6.01 -29.24 -4.69
C LYS A 216 -7.07 -29.75 -5.66
N GLU A 217 -8.33 -29.33 -5.51
CA GLU A 217 -9.43 -29.68 -6.41
C GLU A 217 -9.38 -28.88 -7.73
N ASN A 218 -9.08 -27.59 -7.67
CA ASN A 218 -9.15 -26.68 -8.81
C ASN A 218 -7.80 -26.45 -9.52
N GLY A 219 -6.72 -26.97 -8.98
CA GLY A 219 -5.34 -26.74 -9.42
C GLY A 219 -4.63 -25.65 -8.65
N PHE A 220 -3.37 -25.90 -8.30
CA PHE A 220 -2.50 -24.93 -7.65
C PHE A 220 -2.08 -23.80 -8.60
N ASN A 221 -1.90 -22.61 -8.06
CA ASN A 221 -1.45 -21.47 -8.82
C ASN A 221 -0.04 -21.65 -9.39
N SER A 222 0.12 -21.34 -10.69
CA SER A 222 1.38 -21.45 -11.41
C SER A 222 2.05 -20.09 -11.71
N THR A 223 1.52 -18.99 -11.16
CA THR A 223 2.11 -17.66 -11.35
C THR A 223 3.53 -17.61 -10.84
N VAL A 224 4.42 -17.02 -11.66
CA VAL A 224 5.85 -16.82 -11.33
C VAL A 224 6.11 -15.32 -11.15
N ILE A 225 6.70 -14.92 -10.02
CA ILE A 225 7.11 -13.53 -9.75
C ILE A 225 8.55 -13.55 -9.22
N ASP A 226 9.46 -12.92 -9.95
CA ASP A 226 10.90 -12.91 -9.65
C ASP A 226 11.46 -14.32 -9.33
N GLY A 227 10.98 -15.36 -10.04
CA GLY A 227 11.39 -16.76 -9.88
C GLY A 227 10.67 -17.53 -8.76
N MET A 228 9.81 -16.91 -7.98
CA MET A 228 9.01 -17.55 -6.94
C MET A 228 7.65 -18.01 -7.49
N THR A 229 7.18 -19.17 -7.02
CA THR A 229 5.90 -19.80 -7.39
C THR A 229 5.17 -20.31 -6.14
N GLY A 230 3.96 -20.85 -6.32
CA GLY A 230 3.19 -21.47 -5.23
C GLY A 230 2.51 -20.46 -4.31
N PHE A 231 2.21 -19.25 -4.82
CA PHE A 231 1.48 -18.23 -4.06
C PHE A 231 0.07 -18.71 -3.69
N ILE A 232 -0.33 -18.47 -2.44
CA ILE A 232 -1.58 -18.99 -1.88
C ILE A 232 -2.78 -18.16 -2.35
N PHE A 233 -2.77 -16.84 -2.12
CA PHE A 233 -3.94 -15.99 -2.32
C PHE A 233 -4.00 -15.40 -3.73
N CYS A 234 -4.74 -16.08 -4.61
CA CYS A 234 -4.87 -15.76 -6.01
C CYS A 234 -6.32 -15.58 -6.42
N ASN A 235 -6.53 -14.86 -7.49
CA ASN A 235 -7.85 -14.75 -8.11
C ASN A 235 -8.12 -15.95 -9.04
N ARG A 236 -9.37 -16.06 -9.52
CA ARG A 236 -9.81 -17.15 -10.43
C ARG A 236 -9.01 -17.25 -11.74
N PHE A 237 -8.16 -16.29 -12.06
CA PHE A 237 -7.28 -16.29 -13.24
C PHE A 237 -5.84 -16.69 -12.89
N GLY A 238 -5.58 -17.10 -11.66
CA GLY A 238 -4.26 -17.49 -11.17
C GLY A 238 -3.34 -16.33 -10.83
N ASN A 239 -3.79 -15.08 -10.90
CA ASN A 239 -2.97 -13.93 -10.51
C ASN A 239 -3.13 -13.64 -9.02
N ILE A 240 -2.04 -13.33 -8.33
CA ILE A 240 -2.11 -12.89 -6.93
C ILE A 240 -2.92 -11.59 -6.79
N HIS A 241 -3.55 -11.44 -5.65
CA HIS A 241 -4.28 -10.21 -5.34
C HIS A 241 -3.32 -9.04 -5.13
N ASN A 242 -3.69 -7.84 -5.59
CA ASN A 242 -2.96 -6.63 -5.24
C ASN A 242 -3.65 -5.90 -4.06
N PRO A 243 -2.91 -5.09 -3.27
CA PRO A 243 -3.48 -4.40 -2.11
C PRO A 243 -4.66 -3.49 -2.43
N GLN A 244 -4.69 -2.91 -3.63
CA GLN A 244 -5.80 -2.04 -4.07
C GLN A 244 -7.08 -2.85 -4.32
N THR A 245 -6.96 -4.07 -4.86
CA THR A 245 -8.09 -4.98 -5.03
C THR A 245 -8.62 -5.43 -3.66
N VAL A 246 -7.75 -5.79 -2.72
CA VAL A 246 -8.14 -6.13 -1.35
C VAL A 246 -8.91 -4.97 -0.71
N ASN A 247 -8.39 -3.74 -0.78
CA ASN A 247 -9.06 -2.57 -0.22
C ASN A 247 -10.42 -2.27 -0.90
N ARG A 248 -10.52 -2.42 -2.22
CA ARG A 248 -11.81 -2.29 -2.92
C ARG A 248 -12.82 -3.34 -2.48
N THR A 249 -12.35 -4.56 -2.24
CA THR A 249 -13.21 -5.63 -1.73
C THR A 249 -13.67 -5.34 -0.31
N ILE A 250 -12.78 -4.91 0.59
CA ILE A 250 -13.16 -4.48 1.94
C ILE A 250 -14.26 -3.42 1.85
N LYS A 251 -14.05 -2.36 1.05
CA LYS A 251 -15.06 -1.30 0.88
C LYS A 251 -16.42 -1.84 0.44
N ARG A 252 -16.46 -2.73 -0.57
CA ARG A 252 -17.70 -3.35 -1.05
C ARG A 252 -18.37 -4.21 0.02
N ILE A 253 -17.59 -4.97 0.79
CA ILE A 253 -18.10 -5.75 1.91
C ILE A 253 -18.76 -4.84 2.94
N LEU A 254 -18.09 -3.74 3.32
CA LEU A 254 -18.60 -2.78 4.30
C LEU A 254 -19.89 -2.11 3.83
N GLU A 255 -19.95 -1.68 2.57
CA GLU A 255 -21.14 -1.06 1.97
C GLU A 255 -22.32 -2.03 2.01
N ASN A 256 -22.14 -3.29 1.60
CA ASN A 256 -23.20 -4.30 1.60
C ASN A 256 -23.60 -4.68 3.01
N TYR A 257 -22.64 -5.02 3.88
CA TYR A 257 -22.91 -5.39 5.27
C TYR A 257 -23.66 -4.29 6.02
N ASN A 258 -23.17 -3.04 5.99
CA ASN A 258 -23.77 -1.95 6.72
C ASN A 258 -25.20 -1.64 6.24
N ALA A 259 -25.47 -1.75 4.93
CA ALA A 259 -26.80 -1.58 4.38
C ALA A 259 -27.77 -2.68 4.86
N GLU A 260 -27.34 -3.94 4.83
CA GLU A 260 -28.13 -5.09 5.32
C GLU A 260 -28.34 -5.02 6.83
N GLU A 261 -27.29 -4.66 7.59
CA GLU A 261 -27.31 -4.58 9.04
C GLU A 261 -28.31 -3.53 9.56
N VAL A 262 -28.38 -2.35 8.94
CA VAL A 262 -29.35 -1.31 9.28
C VAL A 262 -30.79 -1.84 9.14
N ILE A 263 -31.06 -2.61 8.09
CA ILE A 263 -32.39 -3.19 7.84
C ILE A 263 -32.71 -4.27 8.89
N ASN A 264 -31.75 -5.16 9.14
CA ASN A 264 -31.93 -6.29 10.07
C ASN A 264 -32.08 -5.81 11.52
N ALA A 265 -31.22 -4.88 11.96
CA ALA A 265 -31.28 -4.30 13.29
C ALA A 265 -32.62 -3.60 13.55
N LYS A 266 -33.18 -2.91 12.52
CA LYS A 266 -34.51 -2.30 12.62
C LYS A 266 -35.61 -3.35 12.78
N LYS A 267 -35.57 -4.46 12.06
CA LYS A 267 -36.52 -5.57 12.18
C LYS A 267 -36.44 -6.23 13.56
N GLU A 268 -35.22 -6.40 14.06
CA GLU A 268 -34.91 -7.05 15.33
C GLU A 268 -35.04 -6.09 16.55
N ARG A 269 -35.33 -4.82 16.33
CA ARG A 269 -35.42 -3.76 17.35
C ARG A 269 -34.16 -3.63 18.21
N ARG A 270 -32.99 -3.76 17.60
CA ARG A 270 -31.68 -3.57 18.25
C ARG A 270 -30.87 -2.44 17.59
N GLN A 271 -29.78 -2.04 18.22
CA GLN A 271 -28.86 -1.10 17.64
C GLN A 271 -28.03 -1.82 16.52
N PRO A 272 -27.78 -1.18 15.36
CA PRO A 272 -26.96 -1.75 14.32
C PRO A 272 -25.47 -1.73 14.69
N VAL A 273 -24.76 -2.80 14.36
CA VAL A 273 -23.32 -2.88 14.50
C VAL A 273 -22.68 -2.36 13.20
N ILE A 274 -22.46 -1.07 13.11
CA ILE A 274 -21.88 -0.43 11.93
C ILE A 274 -20.36 -0.58 11.94
N ILE A 275 -19.81 -1.11 10.85
CA ILE A 275 -18.38 -1.25 10.69
C ILE A 275 -17.85 0.00 9.99
N PRO A 276 -16.89 0.75 10.60
CA PRO A 276 -16.29 1.93 9.99
C PRO A 276 -15.41 1.57 8.79
N ASN A 277 -15.13 2.55 7.94
CA ASN A 277 -14.18 2.35 6.86
C ASN A 277 -12.78 2.01 7.39
N PHE A 278 -12.23 0.91 6.93
CA PHE A 278 -10.86 0.50 7.21
C PHE A 278 -10.18 -0.02 5.95
N SER A 279 -8.88 -0.24 6.03
CA SER A 279 -8.08 -0.81 4.94
C SER A 279 -7.20 -1.95 5.46
N CYS A 280 -6.62 -2.71 4.56
CA CYS A 280 -5.70 -3.80 4.90
C CYS A 280 -4.41 -3.36 5.62
N HIS A 281 -4.28 -2.09 5.96
CA HIS A 281 -3.18 -1.50 6.75
C HIS A 281 -3.67 -0.88 8.08
N HIS A 282 -4.88 -1.23 8.54
CA HIS A 282 -5.41 -0.78 9.84
C HIS A 282 -5.03 -1.72 10.97
#